data_493ab868b239c4185ff5d33509dd248b
#
_entry.id   493ab868b239c4185ff5d33509dd248b
#
_cell.length_a   1.000
_cell.length_b   1.000
_cell.length_c   1.000
_cell.angle_alpha   90.00
_cell.angle_beta   90.00
_cell.angle_gamma   90.00
#
_symmetry.space_group_name_H-M   'P 1'
#
loop_
_entity.id
_entity.type
_entity.pdbx_description
1 polymer ?
#
loop_
_entity_poly.entity_id
_entity_poly.type
_entity_poly.pdbx_seq_one_letter_code
_entity_poly.pdbx_strand_id
1 'polypeptide(L)'
;MSDKISLYCTEGADKVYVLWIEEKGGLYVVQALGGRRGGSMTPYTKGKPGSLADAEKTYASVLKEKQGKGYHEGVDAPAYTEGTGKKDGGLRPMLLTPDVEENLDRYIQDDAWGVQEKFNGHHVMIKASNGSVTAYNKKGLERPIPQAIEKALKGETCLLDGELVGEMFYVFDDMGVIDPEKADYGTRALCLAGYIRSLESPNLQEALLVFSRAGKKAFVIDLIRRKKEGVVFKLLSAKYTPGKVENLAKAVAVKIKFYSEGSFLVLDWNKGVSSVEVAAKAGKKTVSIGNVTIPAKYANAIKKGDCLRVRYLYATDADQLYQPTLDPDDAGNVIADSGPDALISLKHEGKD
;
A
#
# COMPACT_ATOMS: atom_id res chain seq x y z
N MET A 1 -24.77 -8.67 24.77
CA MET A 1 -24.18 -8.50 23.41
C MET A 1 -22.95 -7.62 23.55
N SER A 2 -21.79 -8.09 23.13
CA SER A 2 -20.62 -7.17 23.08
C SER A 2 -20.82 -6.17 21.95
N ASP A 3 -20.47 -4.90 22.19
CA ASP A 3 -20.49 -3.89 21.14
C ASP A 3 -19.57 -4.33 19.98
N LYS A 4 -19.98 -4.02 18.75
CA LYS A 4 -19.15 -4.28 17.58
C LYS A 4 -17.95 -3.34 17.62
N ILE A 5 -16.73 -3.90 17.64
CA ILE A 5 -15.52 -3.13 17.55
C ILE A 5 -15.03 -3.07 16.11
N SER A 6 -14.62 -1.90 15.64
CA SER A 6 -14.04 -1.71 14.32
C SER A 6 -12.55 -1.40 14.43
N LEU A 7 -11.75 -2.21 13.77
CA LEU A 7 -10.30 -2.10 13.72
C LEU A 7 -9.87 -1.71 12.32
N TYR A 8 -8.94 -0.78 12.21
CA TYR A 8 -8.44 -0.24 10.95
C TYR A 8 -6.95 -0.49 10.82
N CYS A 9 -6.53 -0.93 9.63
CA CYS A 9 -5.12 -1.03 9.25
C CYS A 9 -4.92 -0.18 8.00
N THR A 10 -4.13 0.87 8.12
CA THR A 10 -3.79 1.78 7.01
C THR A 10 -2.47 1.42 6.35
N GLU A 11 -1.67 0.57 6.97
CA GLU A 11 -0.40 0.12 6.42
C GLU A 11 -0.61 -0.82 5.23
N GLY A 12 -0.10 -0.44 4.08
CA GLY A 12 -0.08 -1.21 2.85
C GLY A 12 -1.41 -1.47 2.16
N ALA A 13 -2.53 -1.47 2.86
CA ALA A 13 -3.87 -1.52 2.28
C ALA A 13 -4.87 -1.02 3.32
N ASP A 14 -5.71 -0.05 2.95
CA ASP A 14 -6.80 0.45 3.80
C ASP A 14 -7.80 -0.66 4.07
N LYS A 15 -7.64 -1.33 5.22
CA LYS A 15 -8.44 -2.48 5.63
C LYS A 15 -9.24 -2.14 6.87
N VAL A 16 -10.44 -2.71 6.94
CA VAL A 16 -11.28 -2.69 8.13
C VAL A 16 -11.59 -4.12 8.55
N TYR A 17 -11.63 -4.33 9.86
CA TYR A 17 -12.00 -5.60 10.47
C TYR A 17 -12.97 -5.32 11.62
N VAL A 18 -14.20 -5.75 11.47
CA VAL A 18 -15.25 -5.59 12.51
C VAL A 18 -15.37 -6.89 13.26
N LEU A 19 -15.40 -6.86 14.60
CA LEU A 19 -15.41 -8.02 15.48
C LEU A 19 -16.49 -7.86 16.52
N TRP A 20 -17.26 -8.93 16.77
CA TRP A 20 -18.29 -8.95 17.83
C TRP A 20 -18.58 -10.39 18.28
N ILE A 21 -19.24 -10.52 19.44
CA ILE A 21 -19.79 -11.79 19.92
C ILE A 21 -21.28 -11.81 19.60
N GLU A 22 -21.72 -12.85 18.90
CA GLU A 22 -23.12 -13.12 18.57
C GLU A 22 -23.68 -14.22 19.45
N GLU A 23 -24.86 -13.99 20.01
CA GLU A 23 -25.63 -15.03 20.70
C GLU A 23 -26.61 -15.67 19.72
N LYS A 24 -26.66 -17.00 19.72
CA LYS A 24 -27.54 -17.78 18.85
C LYS A 24 -28.01 -19.05 19.58
N GLY A 25 -29.28 -19.06 19.98
CA GLY A 25 -29.87 -20.22 20.66
C GLY A 25 -29.22 -20.55 22.01
N GLY A 26 -28.82 -19.56 22.80
CA GLY A 26 -28.19 -19.74 24.13
C GLY A 26 -26.69 -20.08 24.06
N LEU A 27 -26.11 -20.15 22.85
CA LEU A 27 -24.67 -20.30 22.60
C LEU A 27 -24.08 -19.02 22.03
N TYR A 28 -22.81 -18.79 22.33
CA TYR A 28 -22.09 -17.61 21.89
C TYR A 28 -21.00 -17.99 20.89
N VAL A 29 -20.82 -17.16 19.86
CA VAL A 29 -19.77 -17.33 18.83
C VAL A 29 -19.21 -15.99 18.41
N VAL A 30 -17.91 -15.95 18.10
CA VAL A 30 -17.27 -14.73 17.62
C VAL A 30 -17.48 -14.60 16.11
N GLN A 31 -18.05 -13.49 15.69
CA GLN A 31 -18.25 -13.11 14.30
C GLN A 31 -17.32 -11.96 13.92
N ALA A 32 -16.93 -11.95 12.67
CA ALA A 32 -16.14 -10.86 12.13
C ALA A 32 -16.49 -10.56 10.67
N LEU A 33 -16.28 -9.32 10.27
CA LEU A 33 -16.29 -8.88 8.88
C LEU A 33 -14.91 -8.29 8.56
N GLY A 34 -14.30 -8.68 7.45
CA GLY A 34 -13.01 -8.15 7.06
C GLY A 34 -12.95 -7.82 5.57
N GLY A 35 -12.32 -6.70 5.24
CA GLY A 35 -12.19 -6.26 3.84
C GLY A 35 -11.44 -4.95 3.71
N ARG A 36 -11.39 -4.41 2.50
CA ARG A 36 -10.89 -3.05 2.29
C ARG A 36 -11.93 -2.04 2.76
N ARG A 37 -11.49 -0.96 3.40
CA ARG A 37 -12.39 0.12 3.81
C ARG A 37 -13.17 0.63 2.58
N GLY A 38 -14.51 0.65 2.73
CA GLY A 38 -15.41 1.05 1.65
C GLY A 38 -15.49 0.07 0.46
N GLY A 39 -14.98 -1.16 0.60
CA GLY A 39 -15.15 -2.27 -0.34
C GLY A 39 -16.13 -3.32 0.20
N SER A 40 -16.26 -4.44 -0.52
CA SER A 40 -17.01 -5.60 -0.02
C SER A 40 -16.32 -6.20 1.21
N MET A 41 -17.13 -6.58 2.19
CA MET A 41 -16.69 -7.21 3.43
C MET A 41 -16.95 -8.71 3.37
N THR A 42 -15.96 -9.50 3.76
CA THR A 42 -16.09 -10.96 3.85
C THR A 42 -16.43 -11.34 5.28
N PRO A 43 -17.51 -12.12 5.51
CA PRO A 43 -17.85 -12.61 6.85
C PRO A 43 -16.93 -13.77 7.28
N TYR A 44 -16.60 -13.78 8.56
CA TYR A 44 -15.83 -14.84 9.20
C TYR A 44 -16.50 -15.25 10.51
N THR A 45 -16.55 -16.56 10.77
CA THR A 45 -16.88 -17.10 12.08
C THR A 45 -15.59 -17.60 12.74
N LYS A 46 -15.29 -17.16 13.95
CA LYS A 46 -14.10 -17.50 14.72
C LYS A 46 -14.45 -18.38 15.89
N GLY A 47 -13.83 -19.56 15.95
CA GLY A 47 -14.15 -20.56 16.97
C GLY A 47 -15.45 -21.34 16.66
N LYS A 48 -15.87 -22.17 17.64
CA LYS A 48 -17.13 -22.90 17.62
C LYS A 48 -18.12 -22.22 18.56
N PRO A 49 -19.44 -22.33 18.33
CA PRO A 49 -20.42 -21.90 19.32
C PRO A 49 -20.20 -22.61 20.67
N GLY A 50 -20.22 -21.84 21.76
CA GLY A 50 -19.93 -22.35 23.10
C GLY A 50 -20.43 -21.44 24.21
N SER A 51 -19.80 -21.48 25.37
CA SER A 51 -20.12 -20.58 26.48
C SER A 51 -19.72 -19.15 26.18
N LEU A 52 -20.30 -18.17 26.88
CA LEU A 52 -19.88 -16.77 26.78
C LEU A 52 -18.37 -16.61 27.08
N ALA A 53 -17.88 -17.29 28.11
CA ALA A 53 -16.46 -17.24 28.49
C ALA A 53 -15.52 -17.77 27.40
N ASP A 54 -15.91 -18.82 26.65
CA ASP A 54 -15.13 -19.33 25.51
C ASP A 54 -15.14 -18.33 24.33
N ALA A 55 -16.28 -17.70 24.10
CA ALA A 55 -16.41 -16.67 23.08
C ALA A 55 -15.57 -15.43 23.41
N GLU A 56 -15.57 -14.96 24.67
CA GLU A 56 -14.75 -13.85 25.16
C GLU A 56 -13.24 -14.14 25.02
N LYS A 57 -12.82 -15.36 25.37
CA LYS A 57 -11.43 -15.79 25.18
C LYS A 57 -11.02 -15.80 23.70
N THR A 58 -11.91 -16.28 22.84
CA THR A 58 -11.69 -16.29 21.39
C THR A 58 -11.65 -14.85 20.85
N TYR A 59 -12.56 -13.99 21.31
CA TYR A 59 -12.60 -12.57 20.93
C TYR A 59 -11.31 -11.86 21.30
N ALA A 60 -10.83 -12.00 22.54
CA ALA A 60 -9.59 -11.39 23.00
C ALA A 60 -8.37 -11.88 22.19
N SER A 61 -8.34 -13.17 21.85
CA SER A 61 -7.27 -13.75 21.02
C SER A 61 -7.24 -13.16 19.60
N VAL A 62 -8.43 -13.03 18.95
CA VAL A 62 -8.55 -12.43 17.62
C VAL A 62 -8.20 -10.95 17.64
N LEU A 63 -8.64 -10.22 18.67
CA LEU A 63 -8.33 -8.80 18.85
C LEU A 63 -6.80 -8.60 18.95
N LYS A 64 -6.14 -9.37 19.83
CA LYS A 64 -4.68 -9.33 19.97
C LYS A 64 -3.94 -9.69 18.67
N GLU A 65 -4.41 -10.69 17.93
CA GLU A 65 -3.88 -11.07 16.62
C GLU A 65 -3.96 -9.89 15.63
N LYS A 66 -5.09 -9.19 15.60
CA LYS A 66 -5.28 -8.06 14.68
C LYS A 66 -4.45 -6.86 15.08
N GLN A 67 -4.38 -6.53 16.36
CA GLN A 67 -3.49 -5.47 16.87
C GLN A 67 -2.03 -5.75 16.54
N GLY A 68 -1.58 -7.01 16.70
CA GLY A 68 -0.23 -7.43 16.28
C GLY A 68 0.02 -7.37 14.77
N LYS A 69 -1.03 -7.24 13.94
CA LYS A 69 -0.96 -7.03 12.48
C LYS A 69 -1.17 -5.57 12.08
N GLY A 70 -0.98 -4.61 12.98
CA GLY A 70 -1.09 -3.19 12.72
C GLY A 70 -2.54 -2.67 12.61
N TYR A 71 -3.54 -3.41 13.12
CA TYR A 71 -4.90 -2.89 13.22
C TYR A 71 -5.08 -2.12 14.53
N HIS A 72 -5.61 -0.91 14.45
CA HIS A 72 -5.91 -0.05 15.59
C HIS A 72 -7.39 0.27 15.68
N GLU A 73 -7.91 0.46 16.89
CA GLU A 73 -9.22 1.07 17.09
C GLU A 73 -9.14 2.54 16.68
N GLY A 74 -10.03 2.97 15.80
CA GLY A 74 -10.09 4.35 15.32
C GLY A 74 -11.37 5.03 15.76
N VAL A 75 -11.25 6.22 16.38
CA VAL A 75 -12.39 7.06 16.75
C VAL A 75 -12.88 7.89 15.53
N ASP A 76 -12.04 8.04 14.49
CA ASP A 76 -12.26 8.95 13.36
C ASP A 76 -12.60 8.26 12.04
N ALA A 77 -12.79 6.95 12.03
CA ALA A 77 -13.25 6.28 10.83
C ALA A 77 -14.78 6.37 10.76
N PRO A 78 -15.36 6.92 9.70
CA PRO A 78 -16.81 6.95 9.56
C PRO A 78 -17.38 5.55 9.71
N ALA A 79 -18.47 5.43 10.49
CA ALA A 79 -19.17 4.17 10.71
C ALA A 79 -19.45 3.50 9.37
N TYR A 80 -19.17 2.19 9.28
CA TYR A 80 -19.53 1.38 8.11
C TYR A 80 -21.05 1.50 7.88
N THR A 81 -21.43 2.09 6.75
CA THR A 81 -22.82 2.08 6.28
C THR A 81 -22.94 0.98 5.24
N GLU A 82 -23.69 -0.04 5.58
CA GLU A 82 -24.01 -1.14 4.68
C GLU A 82 -24.77 -0.60 3.46
N GLY A 83 -24.28 -0.88 2.26
CA GLY A 83 -25.09 -0.77 1.05
C GLY A 83 -25.21 0.60 0.37
N THR A 84 -24.44 1.63 0.71
CA THR A 84 -24.35 2.81 -0.16
C THR A 84 -23.45 2.47 -1.34
N GLY A 85 -24.04 2.20 -2.49
CA GLY A 85 -23.32 2.07 -3.75
C GLY A 85 -22.43 3.29 -3.95
N LYS A 86 -21.12 3.13 -3.85
CA LYS A 86 -20.17 4.21 -4.10
C LYS A 86 -20.41 4.73 -5.50
N LYS A 87 -20.71 6.02 -5.62
CA LYS A 87 -20.93 6.66 -6.90
C LYS A 87 -19.65 6.63 -7.72
N ASP A 88 -19.71 6.11 -8.93
CA ASP A 88 -18.62 6.23 -9.89
C ASP A 88 -18.63 7.65 -10.47
N GLY A 89 -17.57 8.40 -10.21
CA GLY A 89 -17.39 9.76 -10.71
C GLY A 89 -16.92 9.83 -12.15
N GLY A 90 -16.73 8.70 -12.82
CA GLY A 90 -16.24 8.63 -14.21
C GLY A 90 -14.74 8.96 -14.36
N LEU A 91 -14.06 9.35 -13.29
CA LEU A 91 -12.64 9.68 -13.31
C LEU A 91 -11.77 8.44 -13.32
N ARG A 92 -10.74 8.44 -14.15
CA ARG A 92 -9.76 7.36 -14.24
C ARG A 92 -8.35 7.95 -14.21
N PRO A 93 -7.52 7.54 -13.23
CA PRO A 93 -6.15 8.01 -13.15
C PRO A 93 -5.26 7.37 -14.22
N MET A 94 -4.13 8.01 -14.50
CA MET A 94 -3.04 7.40 -15.22
C MET A 94 -2.35 6.39 -14.31
N LEU A 95 -2.27 5.12 -14.74
CA LEU A 95 -1.67 4.04 -13.97
C LEU A 95 -0.22 3.78 -14.41
N LEU A 96 0.64 3.50 -13.44
CA LEU A 96 2.06 3.30 -13.66
C LEU A 96 2.36 1.89 -14.22
N THR A 97 3.17 1.83 -15.27
CA THR A 97 3.72 0.57 -15.79
C THR A 97 4.90 0.13 -14.92
N PRO A 98 4.98 -1.12 -14.46
CA PRO A 98 6.11 -1.59 -13.66
C PRO A 98 7.35 -1.83 -14.53
N ASP A 99 8.53 -1.54 -13.97
CA ASP A 99 9.83 -1.92 -14.50
C ASP A 99 10.71 -2.41 -13.33
N VAL A 100 11.90 -2.91 -13.62
CA VAL A 100 12.83 -3.53 -12.68
C VAL A 100 13.99 -2.60 -12.31
N GLU A 101 14.66 -2.85 -11.18
CA GLU A 101 15.74 -1.98 -10.66
C GLU A 101 16.94 -1.90 -11.59
N GLU A 102 17.22 -2.97 -12.32
CA GLU A 102 18.32 -3.04 -13.30
C GLU A 102 18.19 -2.00 -14.42
N ASN A 103 16.99 -1.49 -14.66
CA ASN A 103 16.70 -0.49 -15.67
C ASN A 103 16.76 0.96 -15.14
N LEU A 104 17.11 1.20 -13.86
CA LEU A 104 17.18 2.53 -13.25
C LEU A 104 18.07 3.49 -14.05
N ASP A 105 19.27 3.05 -14.42
CA ASP A 105 20.23 3.88 -15.13
C ASP A 105 19.71 4.36 -16.50
N ARG A 106 18.90 3.57 -17.19
CA ARG A 106 18.27 3.97 -18.44
C ARG A 106 17.47 5.27 -18.28
N TYR A 107 16.66 5.38 -17.23
CA TYR A 107 15.84 6.56 -16.98
C TYR A 107 16.64 7.71 -16.34
N ILE A 108 17.63 7.40 -15.53
CA ILE A 108 18.52 8.40 -14.91
C ILE A 108 19.31 9.14 -15.98
N GLN A 109 19.82 8.43 -16.99
CA GLN A 109 20.65 9.02 -18.05
C GLN A 109 19.84 9.72 -19.16
N ASP A 110 18.54 9.49 -19.24
CA ASP A 110 17.69 10.07 -20.30
C ASP A 110 17.03 11.37 -19.81
N ASP A 111 17.38 12.49 -20.41
CA ASP A 111 16.87 13.83 -20.07
C ASP A 111 15.38 14.01 -20.39
N ALA A 112 14.77 13.11 -21.19
CA ALA A 112 13.35 13.13 -21.45
C ALA A 112 12.50 12.71 -20.23
N TRP A 113 13.10 12.09 -19.22
CA TRP A 113 12.42 11.59 -18.04
C TRP A 113 12.74 12.39 -16.78
N GLY A 114 11.69 12.72 -16.02
CA GLY A 114 11.81 13.18 -14.65
C GLY A 114 11.52 12.05 -13.65
N VAL A 115 12.03 12.18 -12.43
CA VAL A 115 11.84 11.21 -11.35
C VAL A 115 11.14 11.84 -10.16
N GLN A 116 10.25 11.08 -9.52
CA GLN A 116 9.56 11.40 -8.26
C GLN A 116 9.70 10.24 -7.27
N GLU A 117 9.53 10.50 -5.96
CA GLU A 117 9.36 9.45 -4.97
C GLU A 117 8.08 8.65 -5.27
N LYS A 118 8.16 7.34 -5.15
CA LYS A 118 6.97 6.49 -5.11
C LYS A 118 6.47 6.41 -3.68
N PHE A 119 5.43 7.18 -3.40
CA PHE A 119 4.80 7.18 -2.08
C PHE A 119 4.06 5.87 -1.82
N ASN A 120 4.09 5.43 -0.58
CA ASN A 120 3.36 4.26 -0.10
C ASN A 120 2.07 4.70 0.60
N GLY A 121 1.00 4.77 -0.13
CA GLY A 121 -0.27 5.27 0.37
C GLY A 121 -1.47 4.78 -0.44
N HIS A 122 -2.43 5.65 -0.57
CA HIS A 122 -3.63 5.42 -1.36
C HIS A 122 -3.71 6.40 -2.51
N HIS A 123 -3.78 5.88 -3.72
CA HIS A 123 -4.02 6.70 -4.89
C HIS A 123 -5.39 7.38 -4.80
N VAL A 124 -5.41 8.70 -4.90
CA VAL A 124 -6.61 9.53 -4.77
C VAL A 124 -6.61 10.61 -5.85
N MET A 125 -7.74 10.76 -6.52
CA MET A 125 -8.04 11.93 -7.33
C MET A 125 -9.00 12.83 -6.56
N ILE A 126 -8.72 14.12 -6.43
CA ILE A 126 -9.58 15.08 -5.73
C ILE A 126 -10.09 16.11 -6.72
N LYS A 127 -11.41 16.21 -6.85
CA LYS A 127 -12.08 17.26 -7.62
C LYS A 127 -12.67 18.29 -6.66
N ALA A 128 -12.24 19.53 -6.78
CA ALA A 128 -12.84 20.68 -6.12
C ALA A 128 -13.51 21.57 -7.17
N SER A 129 -14.73 22.00 -6.89
CA SER A 129 -15.49 22.87 -7.78
C SER A 129 -16.73 23.40 -7.06
N ASN A 130 -17.02 24.69 -7.21
CA ASN A 130 -18.22 25.34 -6.67
C ASN A 130 -18.43 25.12 -5.16
N GLY A 131 -17.34 25.15 -4.37
CA GLY A 131 -17.37 24.92 -2.93
C GLY A 131 -17.57 23.47 -2.50
N SER A 132 -17.62 22.53 -3.44
CA SER A 132 -17.68 21.08 -3.18
C SER A 132 -16.33 20.43 -3.43
N VAL A 133 -15.91 19.53 -2.54
CA VAL A 133 -14.69 18.73 -2.66
C VAL A 133 -15.08 17.25 -2.64
N THR A 134 -14.74 16.52 -3.67
CA THR A 134 -15.04 15.08 -3.79
C THR A 134 -13.79 14.33 -4.17
N ALA A 135 -13.51 13.24 -3.47
CA ALA A 135 -12.34 12.42 -3.73
C ALA A 135 -12.72 11.03 -4.29
N TYR A 136 -11.88 10.50 -5.14
CA TYR A 136 -12.09 9.24 -5.84
C TYR A 136 -10.85 8.34 -5.72
N ASN A 137 -11.08 7.06 -5.58
CA ASN A 137 -10.00 6.07 -5.61
C ASN A 137 -9.58 5.73 -7.05
N LYS A 138 -8.56 4.92 -7.22
CA LYS A 138 -8.04 4.48 -8.54
C LYS A 138 -9.08 3.80 -9.45
N LYS A 139 -10.24 3.41 -8.93
CA LYS A 139 -11.37 2.85 -9.70
C LYS A 139 -12.41 3.90 -10.06
N GLY A 140 -12.20 5.15 -9.68
CA GLY A 140 -13.16 6.25 -9.88
C GLY A 140 -14.30 6.26 -8.88
N LEU A 141 -14.25 5.47 -7.81
CA LEU A 141 -15.30 5.42 -6.80
C LEU A 141 -15.02 6.45 -5.71
N GLU A 142 -16.06 7.16 -5.28
CA GLU A 142 -15.98 8.14 -4.19
C GLU A 142 -15.39 7.54 -2.91
N ARG A 143 -14.59 8.34 -2.21
CA ARG A 143 -13.97 7.98 -0.94
C ARG A 143 -13.84 9.17 -0.01
N PRO A 144 -13.82 8.99 1.32
CA PRO A 144 -13.50 10.04 2.26
C PRO A 144 -12.02 10.43 2.18
N ILE A 145 -11.73 11.69 2.52
CA ILE A 145 -10.38 12.24 2.73
C ILE A 145 -10.33 12.97 4.07
N PRO A 146 -9.12 13.26 4.60
CA PRO A 146 -8.95 14.08 5.80
C PRO A 146 -9.63 15.45 5.67
N GLN A 147 -10.30 15.89 6.74
CA GLN A 147 -11.02 17.15 6.76
C GLN A 147 -10.10 18.37 6.49
N ALA A 148 -8.84 18.29 6.90
CA ALA A 148 -7.86 19.34 6.65
C ALA A 148 -7.64 19.58 5.14
N ILE A 149 -7.55 18.50 4.35
CA ILE A 149 -7.43 18.55 2.89
C ILE A 149 -8.71 19.11 2.26
N GLU A 150 -9.88 18.62 2.72
CA GLU A 150 -11.17 19.13 2.24
C GLU A 150 -11.31 20.63 2.47
N LYS A 151 -10.96 21.11 3.67
CA LYS A 151 -10.99 22.55 4.00
C LYS A 151 -10.04 23.38 3.12
N ALA A 152 -8.83 22.87 2.88
CA ALA A 152 -7.84 23.56 2.06
C ALA A 152 -8.29 23.74 0.60
N LEU A 153 -9.08 22.80 0.08
CA LEU A 153 -9.54 22.81 -1.31
C LEU A 153 -10.96 23.35 -1.51
N LYS A 154 -11.69 23.68 -0.45
CA LYS A 154 -13.12 24.03 -0.52
C LYS A 154 -13.44 25.27 -1.39
N GLY A 155 -12.52 26.22 -1.48
CA GLY A 155 -12.66 27.42 -2.31
C GLY A 155 -12.11 27.28 -3.74
N GLU A 156 -11.49 26.17 -4.04
CA GLU A 156 -10.71 25.96 -5.25
C GLU A 156 -11.54 25.37 -6.41
N THR A 157 -10.98 25.50 -7.61
CA THR A 157 -11.42 24.75 -8.80
C THR A 157 -10.24 24.00 -9.36
N CYS A 158 -10.15 22.72 -9.07
CA CYS A 158 -9.02 21.86 -9.47
C CYS A 158 -9.44 20.39 -9.63
N LEU A 159 -8.61 19.62 -10.32
CA LEU A 159 -8.68 18.16 -10.39
C LEU A 159 -7.28 17.61 -10.17
N LEU A 160 -6.97 17.26 -8.93
CA LEU A 160 -5.66 16.83 -8.48
C LEU A 160 -5.54 15.30 -8.50
N ASP A 161 -4.40 14.80 -8.95
CA ASP A 161 -4.04 13.38 -8.91
C ASP A 161 -2.85 13.19 -7.96
N GLY A 162 -2.96 12.30 -6.96
CA GLY A 162 -1.95 12.19 -5.92
C GLY A 162 -2.05 10.93 -5.08
N GLU A 163 -1.17 10.84 -4.10
CA GLU A 163 -1.12 9.77 -3.11
C GLU A 163 -1.43 10.31 -1.71
N LEU A 164 -2.40 9.72 -1.05
CA LEU A 164 -2.75 10.02 0.34
C LEU A 164 -1.97 9.09 1.26
N VAL A 165 -1.09 9.66 2.09
CA VAL A 165 -0.30 8.95 3.10
C VAL A 165 -0.65 9.53 4.48
N GLY A 166 -1.44 8.79 5.26
CA GLY A 166 -1.99 9.32 6.50
C GLY A 166 -2.83 10.59 6.26
N GLU A 167 -2.44 11.71 6.87
CA GLU A 167 -3.09 13.01 6.73
C GLU A 167 -2.49 13.89 5.62
N MET A 168 -1.42 13.42 4.94
CA MET A 168 -0.73 14.16 3.88
C MET A 168 -1.20 13.71 2.50
N PHE A 169 -1.47 14.65 1.61
CA PHE A 169 -1.75 14.40 0.21
C PHE A 169 -0.61 14.91 -0.67
N TYR A 170 0.15 13.97 -1.22
CA TYR A 170 1.24 14.23 -2.15
C TYR A 170 0.70 14.30 -3.58
N VAL A 171 0.67 15.50 -4.13
CA VAL A 171 0.08 15.76 -5.45
C VAL A 171 1.15 15.63 -6.52
N PHE A 172 0.89 14.82 -7.53
CA PHE A 172 1.84 14.59 -8.62
C PHE A 172 1.31 14.95 -10.01
N ASP A 173 0.05 15.33 -10.15
CA ASP A 173 -0.49 15.90 -11.39
C ASP A 173 -1.72 16.77 -11.11
N ASP A 174 -1.97 17.75 -11.99
CA ASP A 174 -3.16 18.59 -12.01
C ASP A 174 -3.78 18.56 -13.40
N MET A 175 -5.07 18.22 -13.44
CA MET A 175 -5.83 18.11 -14.67
C MET A 175 -6.97 19.14 -14.75
N GLY A 176 -7.06 20.04 -13.76
CA GLY A 176 -8.14 21.02 -13.65
C GLY A 176 -7.74 22.44 -14.03
N VAL A 177 -6.52 22.84 -13.69
CA VAL A 177 -6.00 24.20 -13.95
C VAL A 177 -5.44 24.34 -15.36
N ILE A 178 -4.79 23.28 -15.84
CA ILE A 178 -4.24 23.23 -17.20
C ILE A 178 -4.85 22.04 -17.93
N ASP A 179 -5.30 22.27 -19.17
CA ASP A 179 -5.83 21.21 -20.03
C ASP A 179 -4.80 20.10 -20.23
N PRO A 180 -5.01 18.90 -19.65
CA PRO A 180 -4.03 17.82 -19.65
C PRO A 180 -3.82 17.20 -21.05
N GLU A 181 -4.71 17.47 -22.00
CA GLU A 181 -4.58 17.06 -23.40
C GLU A 181 -3.69 18.02 -24.20
N LYS A 182 -3.56 19.27 -23.75
CA LYS A 182 -2.75 20.31 -24.43
C LYS A 182 -1.37 20.48 -23.82
N ALA A 183 -1.26 20.48 -22.49
CA ALA A 183 0.02 20.62 -21.79
C ALA A 183 0.74 19.27 -21.63
N ASP A 184 2.05 19.27 -21.75
CA ASP A 184 2.90 18.13 -21.38
C ASP A 184 3.09 18.04 -19.86
N TYR A 185 3.60 16.90 -19.39
CA TYR A 185 3.78 16.64 -17.97
C TYR A 185 4.74 17.64 -17.31
N GLY A 186 5.84 18.00 -17.98
CA GLY A 186 6.81 18.96 -17.43
C GLY A 186 6.16 20.32 -17.13
N THR A 187 5.34 20.81 -18.05
CA THR A 187 4.58 22.07 -17.88
C THR A 187 3.57 21.94 -16.74
N ARG A 188 2.80 20.86 -16.69
CA ARG A 188 1.81 20.63 -15.61
C ARG A 188 2.46 20.58 -14.24
N ALA A 189 3.58 19.87 -14.10
CA ALA A 189 4.30 19.73 -12.84
C ALA A 189 4.85 21.06 -12.31
N LEU A 190 5.36 21.93 -13.21
CA LEU A 190 5.83 23.26 -12.83
C LEU A 190 4.69 24.16 -12.31
N CYS A 191 3.57 24.14 -13.00
CA CYS A 191 2.38 24.92 -12.59
C CYS A 191 1.80 24.37 -11.29
N LEU A 192 1.74 23.03 -11.15
CA LEU A 192 1.30 22.37 -9.92
C LEU A 192 2.10 22.80 -8.70
N ALA A 193 3.44 22.84 -8.81
CA ALA A 193 4.30 23.24 -7.70
C ALA A 193 4.01 24.66 -7.21
N GLY A 194 3.73 25.60 -8.11
CA GLY A 194 3.32 26.96 -7.78
C GLY A 194 1.93 26.98 -7.10
N TYR A 195 0.99 26.23 -7.67
CA TYR A 195 -0.39 26.16 -7.16
C TYR A 195 -0.44 25.54 -5.75
N ILE A 196 0.17 24.40 -5.52
CA ILE A 196 0.16 23.74 -4.20
C ILE A 196 0.77 24.65 -3.12
N ARG A 197 1.85 25.35 -3.43
CA ARG A 197 2.46 26.32 -2.50
C ARG A 197 1.54 27.49 -2.16
N SER A 198 0.77 27.98 -3.14
CA SER A 198 -0.18 29.09 -2.91
C SER A 198 -1.34 28.73 -1.99
N LEU A 199 -1.65 27.45 -1.81
CA LEU A 199 -2.68 26.97 -0.88
C LEU A 199 -2.27 27.04 0.59
N GLU A 200 -0.97 27.20 0.90
CA GLU A 200 -0.42 27.32 2.25
C GLU A 200 -0.93 26.25 3.23
N SER A 201 -1.25 25.07 2.74
CA SER A 201 -1.78 23.96 3.54
C SER A 201 -0.69 23.00 3.97
N PRO A 202 -0.53 22.71 5.27
CA PRO A 202 0.45 21.73 5.74
C PRO A 202 0.13 20.29 5.33
N ASN A 203 -1.11 20.02 4.87
CA ASN A 203 -1.54 18.69 4.47
C ASN A 203 -1.51 18.46 2.95
N LEU A 204 -1.07 19.47 2.18
CA LEU A 204 -0.90 19.38 0.72
C LEU A 204 0.57 19.63 0.37
N GLN A 205 1.16 18.74 -0.38
CA GLN A 205 2.54 18.86 -0.84
C GLN A 205 2.65 18.39 -2.28
N GLU A 206 3.37 19.13 -3.12
CA GLU A 206 3.73 18.64 -4.44
C GLU A 206 4.72 17.45 -4.32
N ALA A 207 4.55 16.43 -5.14
CA ALA A 207 5.56 15.39 -5.31
C ALA A 207 6.75 15.99 -6.07
N LEU A 208 7.89 16.14 -5.39
CA LEU A 208 9.10 16.74 -5.97
C LEU A 208 9.49 16.05 -7.29
N LEU A 209 9.56 16.82 -8.37
CA LEU A 209 10.05 16.36 -9.67
C LEU A 209 11.51 16.76 -9.86
N VAL A 210 12.38 15.75 -10.06
CA VAL A 210 13.80 15.94 -10.36
C VAL A 210 14.08 15.50 -11.79
N PHE A 211 14.74 16.35 -12.63
CA PHE A 211 14.93 16.09 -14.05
C PHE A 211 16.37 16.13 -14.53
N SER A 212 17.31 16.78 -13.83
CA SER A 212 18.73 16.72 -14.22
C SER A 212 19.34 15.35 -13.89
N ARG A 213 20.22 14.82 -14.73
CA ARG A 213 20.87 13.49 -14.55
C ARG A 213 21.53 13.36 -13.19
N ALA A 214 22.37 14.33 -12.81
CA ALA A 214 23.03 14.33 -11.50
C ALA A 214 22.02 14.37 -10.35
N GLY A 215 20.99 15.21 -10.46
CA GLY A 215 19.90 15.30 -9.48
C GLY A 215 19.10 14.00 -9.38
N LYS A 216 18.72 13.38 -10.50
CA LYS A 216 18.02 12.10 -10.53
C LYS A 216 18.83 11.00 -9.82
N LYS A 217 20.14 10.90 -10.14
CA LYS A 217 21.02 9.93 -9.48
C LYS A 217 21.11 10.15 -7.98
N ALA A 218 21.35 11.38 -7.54
CA ALA A 218 21.42 11.71 -6.12
C ALA A 218 20.11 11.44 -5.39
N PHE A 219 18.97 11.78 -6.01
CA PHE A 219 17.64 11.57 -5.47
C PHE A 219 17.30 10.08 -5.30
N VAL A 220 17.58 9.25 -6.32
CA VAL A 220 17.38 7.80 -6.25
C VAL A 220 18.23 7.18 -5.14
N ILE A 221 19.52 7.55 -5.02
CA ILE A 221 20.40 7.08 -3.96
C ILE A 221 19.86 7.46 -2.57
N ASP A 222 19.37 8.70 -2.40
CA ASP A 222 18.79 9.15 -1.12
C ASP A 222 17.54 8.36 -0.75
N LEU A 223 16.64 8.10 -1.72
CA LEU A 223 15.43 7.30 -1.48
C LEU A 223 15.76 5.85 -1.10
N ILE A 224 16.76 5.23 -1.74
CA ILE A 224 17.24 3.89 -1.37
C ILE A 224 17.80 3.90 0.06
N ARG A 225 18.67 4.88 0.38
CA ARG A 225 19.24 5.04 1.72
C ARG A 225 18.16 5.21 2.80
N ARG A 226 17.11 5.98 2.50
CA ARG A 226 15.94 6.21 3.36
C ARG A 226 14.94 5.07 3.31
N LYS A 227 15.26 3.95 2.70
CA LYS A 227 14.43 2.73 2.62
C LYS A 227 13.02 2.97 2.05
N LYS A 228 12.87 3.93 1.14
CA LYS A 228 11.58 4.25 0.52
C LYS A 228 11.06 3.13 -0.38
N GLU A 229 9.74 3.18 -0.73
CA GLU A 229 9.10 2.14 -1.56
C GLU A 229 9.72 2.02 -2.95
N GLY A 230 10.14 3.13 -3.55
CA GLY A 230 10.67 3.15 -4.90
C GLY A 230 10.61 4.53 -5.54
N VAL A 231 10.66 4.55 -6.86
CA VAL A 231 10.59 5.75 -7.69
C VAL A 231 9.54 5.64 -8.78
N VAL A 232 9.09 6.79 -9.25
CA VAL A 232 8.24 6.94 -10.45
C VAL A 232 8.98 7.80 -11.45
N PHE A 233 9.23 7.28 -12.64
CA PHE A 233 9.71 8.05 -13.78
C PHE A 233 8.53 8.46 -14.65
N LYS A 234 8.52 9.72 -15.07
CA LYS A 234 7.50 10.27 -15.98
C LYS A 234 8.17 10.94 -17.17
N LEU A 235 7.69 10.62 -18.37
CA LEU A 235 8.15 11.26 -19.60
C LEU A 235 7.66 12.72 -19.61
N LEU A 236 8.60 13.67 -19.63
CA LEU A 236 8.30 15.11 -19.47
C LEU A 236 7.40 15.66 -20.58
N SER A 237 7.54 15.15 -21.81
CA SER A 237 6.71 15.54 -22.97
C SER A 237 5.35 14.86 -23.03
N ALA A 238 5.02 13.97 -22.07
CA ALA A 238 3.80 13.19 -22.15
C ALA A 238 2.54 14.00 -21.82
N LYS A 239 1.49 13.72 -22.57
CA LYS A 239 0.11 14.10 -22.21
C LYS A 239 -0.42 13.18 -21.12
N TYR A 240 -1.43 13.63 -20.40
CA TYR A 240 -2.11 12.76 -19.44
C TYR A 240 -2.89 11.68 -20.18
N THR A 241 -2.60 10.43 -19.88
CA THR A 241 -3.25 9.27 -20.51
C THR A 241 -3.91 8.41 -19.44
N PRO A 242 -5.23 8.48 -19.27
CA PRO A 242 -5.94 7.65 -18.29
C PRO A 242 -5.76 6.15 -18.55
N GLY A 243 -5.75 5.37 -17.47
CA GLY A 243 -5.63 3.92 -17.54
C GLY A 243 -4.20 3.41 -17.52
N LYS A 244 -4.02 2.12 -17.84
CA LYS A 244 -2.74 1.42 -17.79
C LYS A 244 -2.20 1.17 -19.19
N VAL A 245 -0.93 1.48 -19.39
CA VAL A 245 -0.18 1.09 -20.59
C VAL A 245 0.56 -0.21 -20.27
N GLU A 246 0.15 -1.31 -20.91
CA GLU A 246 0.73 -2.64 -20.66
C GLU A 246 2.14 -2.79 -21.28
N ASN A 247 2.38 -2.15 -22.42
CA ASN A 247 3.67 -2.23 -23.12
C ASN A 247 4.65 -1.20 -22.57
N LEU A 248 5.71 -1.68 -21.89
CA LEU A 248 6.75 -0.84 -21.31
C LEU A 248 7.41 0.11 -22.33
N ALA A 249 7.58 -0.31 -23.59
CA ALA A 249 8.18 0.54 -24.64
C ALA A 249 7.29 1.74 -25.04
N LYS A 250 6.00 1.71 -24.67
CA LYS A 250 5.03 2.80 -24.89
C LYS A 250 4.65 3.52 -23.60
N ALA A 251 5.19 3.08 -22.48
CA ALA A 251 4.85 3.65 -21.18
C ALA A 251 5.40 5.07 -21.05
N VAL A 252 4.57 5.98 -20.59
CA VAL A 252 4.93 7.39 -20.32
C VAL A 252 5.08 7.66 -18.81
N ALA A 253 4.71 6.69 -17.98
CA ALA A 253 4.85 6.73 -16.53
C ALA A 253 5.22 5.32 -16.03
N VAL A 254 6.38 5.20 -15.41
CA VAL A 254 7.00 3.93 -15.02
C VAL A 254 7.30 3.95 -13.53
N LYS A 255 7.02 2.84 -12.84
CA LYS A 255 7.40 2.66 -11.44
C LYS A 255 8.46 1.59 -11.30
N ILE A 256 9.46 1.87 -10.48
CA ILE A 256 10.47 0.92 -10.04
C ILE A 256 10.43 0.85 -8.51
N LYS A 257 10.28 -0.35 -7.98
CA LYS A 257 10.19 -0.60 -6.54
C LYS A 257 11.51 -1.11 -6.02
N PHE A 258 11.93 -0.64 -4.85
CA PHE A 258 13.14 -1.07 -4.16
C PHE A 258 12.82 -2.22 -3.22
N TYR A 259 13.03 -3.43 -3.68
CA TYR A 259 12.84 -4.62 -2.87
C TYR A 259 14.04 -4.88 -1.95
N SER A 260 13.78 -5.58 -0.86
CA SER A 260 14.79 -6.20 -0.01
C SER A 260 14.66 -7.71 -0.10
N GLU A 261 15.77 -8.40 0.09
CA GLU A 261 15.86 -9.84 0.10
C GLU A 261 16.22 -10.35 1.50
N GLY A 262 15.86 -11.59 1.77
CA GLY A 262 16.20 -12.23 3.03
C GLY A 262 15.92 -13.72 3.02
N SER A 263 16.53 -14.43 3.96
CA SER A 263 16.31 -15.86 4.19
C SER A 263 15.43 -16.04 5.43
N PHE A 264 14.29 -16.74 5.29
CA PHE A 264 13.33 -16.86 6.38
C PHE A 264 12.89 -18.30 6.60
N LEU A 265 12.82 -18.71 7.87
CA LEU A 265 12.47 -20.04 8.30
C LEU A 265 11.00 -20.37 8.03
N VAL A 266 10.70 -21.48 7.38
CA VAL A 266 9.34 -22.01 7.22
C VAL A 266 8.87 -22.60 8.55
N LEU A 267 7.84 -21.99 9.14
CA LEU A 267 7.22 -22.49 10.36
C LEU A 267 6.22 -23.59 10.07
N ASP A 268 5.34 -23.37 9.10
CA ASP A 268 4.36 -24.38 8.67
C ASP A 268 3.69 -24.01 7.34
N TRP A 269 3.02 -24.98 6.70
CA TRP A 269 2.11 -24.76 5.60
C TRP A 269 0.74 -24.28 6.09
N ASN A 270 0.17 -23.30 5.42
CA ASN A 270 -1.18 -22.84 5.73
C ASN A 270 -2.22 -23.80 5.17
N LYS A 271 -3.18 -24.22 6.00
CA LYS A 271 -4.22 -25.16 5.61
C LYS A 271 -5.13 -24.57 4.52
N GLY A 272 -5.29 -25.32 3.43
CA GLY A 272 -6.24 -24.99 2.34
C GLY A 272 -5.80 -23.88 1.40
N VAL A 273 -4.56 -23.39 1.51
CA VAL A 273 -4.00 -22.36 0.61
C VAL A 273 -2.54 -22.65 0.28
N SER A 274 -2.09 -22.19 -0.90
CA SER A 274 -0.70 -22.39 -1.36
C SER A 274 0.22 -21.32 -0.77
N SER A 275 0.43 -21.35 0.54
CA SER A 275 1.36 -20.46 1.22
C SER A 275 1.95 -21.09 2.47
N VAL A 276 3.09 -20.57 2.90
CA VAL A 276 3.76 -20.97 4.15
C VAL A 276 3.87 -19.78 5.07
N GLU A 277 3.81 -20.04 6.38
CA GLU A 277 4.17 -19.06 7.40
C GLU A 277 5.68 -19.05 7.55
N VAL A 278 6.29 -17.84 7.56
CA VAL A 278 7.73 -17.65 7.68
C VAL A 278 8.11 -16.82 8.90
N ALA A 279 9.34 -17.04 9.39
CA ALA A 279 9.86 -16.40 10.59
C ALA A 279 11.29 -15.93 10.42
N ALA A 280 11.64 -14.84 11.15
CA ALA A 280 12.98 -14.31 11.32
C ALA A 280 13.52 -14.61 12.73
N LYS A 281 14.84 -14.50 12.94
CA LYS A 281 15.48 -14.67 14.26
C LYS A 281 15.38 -13.41 15.13
N ALA A 282 14.93 -13.57 16.37
CA ALA A 282 15.00 -12.57 17.42
C ALA A 282 15.85 -13.11 18.58
N GLY A 283 17.18 -12.99 18.47
CA GLY A 283 18.12 -13.63 19.34
C GLY A 283 18.04 -15.16 19.27
N LYS A 284 17.67 -15.83 20.36
CA LYS A 284 17.48 -17.30 20.41
C LYS A 284 16.08 -17.75 19.98
N LYS A 285 15.13 -16.83 19.78
CA LYS A 285 13.74 -17.12 19.39
C LYS A 285 13.53 -16.87 17.90
N THR A 286 12.50 -17.47 17.34
CA THR A 286 11.96 -17.15 16.03
C THR A 286 10.64 -16.42 16.19
N VAL A 287 10.42 -15.39 15.36
CA VAL A 287 9.20 -14.55 15.36
C VAL A 287 8.58 -14.66 13.99
N SER A 288 7.29 -14.97 13.93
CA SER A 288 6.52 -14.99 12.69
C SER A 288 6.48 -13.60 12.05
N ILE A 289 6.83 -13.52 10.78
CA ILE A 289 6.87 -12.30 9.99
C ILE A 289 5.89 -12.32 8.81
N GLY A 290 4.93 -13.22 8.82
CA GLY A 290 3.87 -13.32 7.83
C GLY A 290 3.91 -14.55 6.97
N ASN A 291 3.30 -14.45 5.79
CA ASN A 291 3.09 -15.60 4.91
C ASN A 291 3.63 -15.30 3.50
N VAL A 292 4.25 -16.31 2.91
CA VAL A 292 4.74 -16.27 1.51
C VAL A 292 3.89 -17.21 0.66
N THR A 293 3.35 -16.69 -0.44
CA THR A 293 2.64 -17.51 -1.43
C THR A 293 3.65 -18.38 -2.20
N ILE A 294 3.36 -19.67 -2.30
CA ILE A 294 4.23 -20.65 -2.95
C ILE A 294 3.61 -21.05 -4.30
N PRO A 295 4.27 -20.74 -5.42
CA PRO A 295 3.86 -21.24 -6.73
C PRO A 295 3.90 -22.78 -6.78
N ALA A 296 2.96 -23.38 -7.50
CA ALA A 296 2.79 -24.85 -7.55
C ALA A 296 4.08 -25.60 -7.91
N LYS A 297 4.93 -25.03 -8.77
CA LYS A 297 6.21 -25.64 -9.18
C LYS A 297 7.21 -25.84 -8.03
N TYR A 298 7.08 -25.10 -6.92
CA TYR A 298 7.96 -25.21 -5.76
C TYR A 298 7.33 -25.95 -4.57
N ALA A 299 6.03 -26.28 -4.65
CA ALA A 299 5.28 -26.81 -3.50
C ALA A 299 5.87 -28.11 -2.92
N ASN A 300 6.39 -29.00 -3.78
CA ASN A 300 6.98 -30.28 -3.34
C ASN A 300 8.42 -30.15 -2.83
N ALA A 301 9.10 -29.05 -3.11
CA ALA A 301 10.49 -28.83 -2.69
C ALA A 301 10.59 -28.22 -1.28
N ILE A 302 9.54 -27.52 -0.82
CA ILE A 302 9.57 -26.74 0.40
C ILE A 302 8.98 -27.53 1.57
N LYS A 303 9.73 -27.61 2.68
CA LYS A 303 9.35 -28.32 3.90
C LYS A 303 9.42 -27.39 5.11
N LYS A 304 8.69 -27.74 6.16
CA LYS A 304 8.84 -27.11 7.47
C LYS A 304 10.30 -27.22 7.95
N GLY A 305 10.85 -26.10 8.39
CA GLY A 305 12.25 -26.01 8.82
C GLY A 305 13.22 -25.52 7.75
N ASP A 306 12.81 -25.48 6.48
CA ASP A 306 13.64 -24.91 5.42
C ASP A 306 13.76 -23.38 5.58
N CYS A 307 14.84 -22.79 5.10
CA CYS A 307 14.98 -21.35 4.96
C CYS A 307 14.71 -20.95 3.52
N LEU A 308 13.73 -20.10 3.29
CA LEU A 308 13.36 -19.63 1.95
C LEU A 308 14.05 -18.32 1.61
N ARG A 309 14.52 -18.22 0.37
CA ARG A 309 14.88 -16.94 -0.25
C ARG A 309 13.60 -16.18 -0.57
N VAL A 310 13.43 -15.01 0.04
CA VAL A 310 12.23 -14.18 -0.09
C VAL A 310 12.61 -12.76 -0.40
N ARG A 311 12.01 -12.20 -1.44
CA ARG A 311 12.05 -10.79 -1.76
C ARG A 311 10.78 -10.13 -1.24
N TYR A 312 10.92 -8.99 -0.57
CA TYR A 312 9.81 -8.24 0.02
C TYR A 312 10.03 -6.74 -0.13
N LEU A 313 8.96 -5.97 -0.08
CA LEU A 313 9.06 -4.52 -0.31
C LEU A 313 9.53 -3.79 0.95
N TYR A 314 8.92 -4.08 2.09
CA TYR A 314 9.29 -3.63 3.45
C TYR A 314 8.60 -4.52 4.49
N ALA A 315 9.01 -4.39 5.75
CA ALA A 315 8.28 -4.92 6.89
C ALA A 315 7.43 -3.81 7.54
N THR A 316 6.22 -4.15 7.97
CA THR A 316 5.34 -3.24 8.71
C THR A 316 5.88 -2.97 10.12
N ASP A 317 5.30 -2.02 10.86
CA ASP A 317 5.66 -1.80 12.28
C ASP A 317 5.45 -3.03 13.17
N ALA A 318 4.62 -3.97 12.73
CA ALA A 318 4.41 -5.26 13.39
C ALA A 318 5.34 -6.35 12.83
N ASP A 319 6.43 -6.00 12.17
CA ASP A 319 7.41 -6.90 11.55
C ASP A 319 6.82 -7.88 10.51
N GLN A 320 5.65 -7.57 9.93
CA GLN A 320 5.05 -8.41 8.90
C GLN A 320 5.56 -8.00 7.52
N LEU A 321 6.06 -8.96 6.73
CA LEU A 321 6.52 -8.69 5.37
C LEU A 321 5.39 -8.21 4.47
N TYR A 322 5.64 -7.13 3.73
CA TYR A 322 4.70 -6.60 2.75
C TYR A 322 5.09 -7.00 1.33
N GLN A 323 4.14 -7.58 0.61
CA GLN A 323 4.32 -8.13 -0.74
C GLN A 323 5.49 -9.14 -0.85
N PRO A 324 5.62 -10.12 0.08
CA PRO A 324 6.67 -11.11 -0.01
C PRO A 324 6.42 -12.06 -1.19
N THR A 325 7.48 -12.38 -1.89
CA THR A 325 7.51 -13.36 -2.98
C THR A 325 8.75 -14.23 -2.85
N LEU A 326 8.70 -15.48 -3.35
CA LEU A 326 9.92 -16.27 -3.50
C LEU A 326 10.90 -15.55 -4.44
N ASP A 327 12.17 -15.65 -4.11
CA ASP A 327 13.28 -15.06 -4.85
C ASP A 327 14.29 -16.14 -5.22
N PRO A 328 14.05 -16.90 -6.31
CA PRO A 328 14.94 -17.97 -6.74
C PRO A 328 16.32 -17.42 -7.11
N ASP A 329 17.38 -18.16 -6.78
CA ASP A 329 18.71 -17.88 -7.31
C ASP A 329 18.78 -18.16 -8.83
N ASP A 330 19.95 -17.90 -9.44
CA ASP A 330 20.19 -18.11 -10.87
C ASP A 330 19.96 -19.55 -11.33
N ALA A 331 20.09 -20.53 -10.42
CA ALA A 331 19.81 -21.95 -10.68
C ALA A 331 18.32 -22.31 -10.45
N GLY A 332 17.51 -21.37 -9.98
CA GLY A 332 16.10 -21.55 -9.70
C GLY A 332 15.80 -22.11 -8.32
N ASN A 333 16.79 -22.19 -7.41
CA ASN A 333 16.58 -22.67 -6.04
C ASN A 333 15.95 -21.58 -5.17
N VAL A 334 14.94 -21.97 -4.41
CA VAL A 334 14.23 -21.08 -3.47
C VAL A 334 14.61 -21.34 -2.02
N ILE A 335 15.33 -22.41 -1.75
CA ILE A 335 15.85 -22.75 -0.42
C ILE A 335 17.22 -22.11 -0.27
N ALA A 336 17.42 -21.35 0.80
CA ALA A 336 18.70 -20.73 1.11
C ALA A 336 19.61 -21.70 1.85
N ASP A 337 20.90 -21.68 1.53
CA ASP A 337 21.93 -22.42 2.25
C ASP A 337 22.26 -21.80 3.63
N SER A 338 21.89 -20.54 3.83
CA SER A 338 22.04 -19.80 5.09
C SER A 338 20.85 -20.05 6.02
N GLY A 339 21.10 -19.93 7.33
CA GLY A 339 20.01 -19.89 8.31
C GLY A 339 19.14 -18.63 8.18
N PRO A 340 18.04 -18.53 8.96
CA PRO A 340 17.13 -17.39 8.85
C PRO A 340 17.78 -16.10 9.35
N ASP A 341 17.49 -15.01 8.66
CA ASP A 341 17.95 -13.66 8.96
C ASP A 341 17.41 -13.15 10.30
N ALA A 342 18.11 -12.18 10.87
CA ALA A 342 17.69 -11.53 12.10
C ALA A 342 16.49 -10.62 11.87
N LEU A 343 15.57 -10.56 12.84
CA LEU A 343 14.40 -9.68 12.79
C LEU A 343 14.79 -8.20 12.61
N ILE A 344 15.87 -7.79 13.27
CA ILE A 344 16.38 -6.41 13.21
C ILE A 344 16.94 -6.02 11.83
N SER A 345 17.24 -6.99 10.96
CA SER A 345 17.72 -6.71 9.60
C SER A 345 16.60 -6.43 8.60
N LEU A 346 15.34 -6.55 9.00
CA LEU A 346 14.22 -6.25 8.11
C LEU A 346 14.23 -4.79 7.67
N LYS A 347 13.97 -4.56 6.39
CA LYS A 347 13.76 -3.21 5.85
C LYS A 347 12.42 -2.68 6.33
N HIS A 348 12.42 -1.65 7.17
CA HIS A 348 11.25 -0.85 7.49
C HIS A 348 11.27 0.44 6.66
N GLU A 349 10.17 0.81 6.02
CA GLU A 349 10.11 2.00 5.19
C GLU A 349 10.29 3.27 6.03
N GLY A 350 11.23 4.14 5.60
CA GLY A 350 11.48 5.43 6.25
C GLY A 350 12.06 5.36 7.67
N LYS A 351 12.48 4.18 8.14
CA LYS A 351 13.21 4.01 9.41
C LYS A 351 14.69 3.74 9.12
N ASP A 352 15.56 4.52 9.72
CA ASP A 352 17.02 4.37 9.66
C ASP A 352 17.52 3.19 10.51
#